data_345570b45fa23b292d6a1932698c68f9
#
_entry.id   345570b45fa23b292d6a1932698c68f9
#
_cell.length_a   1.000
_cell.length_b   1.000
_cell.length_c   1.000
_cell.angle_alpha   90.00
_cell.angle_beta   90.00
_cell.angle_gamma   90.00
#
_symmetry.space_group_name_H-M   'P 1'
#
loop_
_entity.id
_entity.type
_entity.pdbx_description
1 polymer ?
#
loop_
_entity_poly.entity_id
_entity_poly.type
_entity_poly.pdbx_seq_one_letter_code
_entity_poly.pdbx_strand_id
1 'polypeptide(L)'
;IIRPWVNAIGLGLCSEKVWIEYDTCHLPPGHFWCEWFEGRHLSVDYEHGETKNIIEGFKKKDTMTQWDKWAKVDDFGALERIVRLPKVLEPFKHKPIINVEFIGNKPIEVHFRGNPDFQYNNKEFIPVWQGQDTTPPEGYDYIECEEMHGRVGAFIC
;
A
#
# COMPACT_ATOMS: atom_id res chain seq x y z
N ILE A 1 14.09 6.96 6.43
CA ILE A 1 13.81 5.53 6.43
C ILE A 1 14.82 4.79 5.54
N ILE A 2 15.34 3.69 6.03
CA ILE A 2 16.13 2.72 5.26
C ILE A 2 15.16 1.66 4.73
N ARG A 3 15.28 1.33 3.43
CA ARG A 3 14.38 0.37 2.76
C ARG A 3 15.19 -0.57 1.88
N PRO A 4 14.77 -1.85 1.74
CA PRO A 4 15.33 -2.74 0.72
C PRO A 4 14.94 -2.28 -0.69
N TRP A 5 15.81 -2.49 -1.67
CA TRP A 5 15.53 -2.17 -3.09
C TRP A 5 14.42 -3.05 -3.65
N VAL A 6 14.30 -4.26 -3.14
CA VAL A 6 13.28 -5.22 -3.54
C VAL A 6 12.45 -5.58 -2.31
N ASN A 7 11.19 -5.22 -2.33
CA ASN A 7 10.22 -5.59 -1.32
C ASN A 7 9.60 -6.96 -1.64
N ALA A 8 10.47 -8.00 -1.68
CA ALA A 8 10.07 -9.33 -2.14
C ALA A 8 9.03 -10.02 -1.26
N ILE A 9 8.92 -9.61 -0.01
CA ILE A 9 8.03 -10.22 0.98
C ILE A 9 6.79 -9.33 1.23
N GLY A 10 6.79 -8.11 0.72
CA GLY A 10 5.73 -7.12 0.95
C GLY A 10 5.81 -6.46 2.34
N LEU A 11 4.80 -5.66 2.69
CA LEU A 11 4.61 -4.99 3.98
C LEU A 11 5.77 -4.08 4.43
N GLY A 12 6.74 -3.77 3.57
CA GLY A 12 7.91 -3.00 3.96
C GLY A 12 8.78 -3.70 5.01
N LEU A 13 8.74 -5.03 5.07
CA LEU A 13 9.61 -5.81 5.94
C LEU A 13 11.07 -5.47 5.69
N CYS A 14 11.88 -5.47 6.74
CA CYS A 14 13.26 -5.00 6.71
C CYS A 14 13.44 -3.49 6.45
N SER A 15 12.37 -2.70 6.51
CA SER A 15 12.47 -1.24 6.53
C SER A 15 12.66 -0.75 7.95
N GLU A 16 13.52 0.24 8.12
CA GLU A 16 13.86 0.79 9.44
C GLU A 16 13.72 2.32 9.43
N LYS A 17 13.04 2.86 10.44
CA LYS A 17 13.01 4.30 10.69
C LYS A 17 14.27 4.70 11.45
N VAL A 18 15.10 5.52 10.84
CA VAL A 18 16.39 5.96 11.40
C VAL A 18 16.40 7.48 11.48
N TRP A 19 16.93 8.01 12.56
CA TRP A 19 17.33 9.42 12.66
C TRP A 19 18.78 9.53 12.22
N ILE A 20 19.05 10.33 11.20
CA ILE A 20 20.39 10.57 10.71
C ILE A 20 20.91 11.83 11.41
N GLU A 21 21.85 11.65 12.34
CA GLU A 21 22.49 12.74 13.06
C GLU A 21 23.80 13.18 12.39
N TYR A 22 24.42 12.28 11.60
CA TYR A 22 25.70 12.51 10.90
C TYR A 22 25.74 11.75 9.57
N ASP A 23 26.64 12.15 8.67
CA ASP A 23 26.85 11.55 7.32
C ASP A 23 27.33 10.08 7.31
N THR A 24 27.33 9.40 8.44
CA THR A 24 27.84 8.04 8.61
C THR A 24 26.75 6.97 8.68
N CYS A 25 25.59 7.19 8.05
CA CYS A 25 24.56 6.18 8.00
C CYS A 25 25.04 4.94 7.24
N HIS A 26 25.22 3.83 7.96
CA HIS A 26 25.61 2.56 7.35
C HIS A 26 24.41 1.93 6.66
N LEU A 27 24.46 1.88 5.32
CA LEU A 27 23.43 1.21 4.55
C LEU A 27 23.78 -0.27 4.38
N PRO A 28 22.90 -1.20 4.80
CA PRO A 28 23.09 -2.60 4.47
C PRO A 28 23.10 -2.81 2.94
N PRO A 29 23.83 -3.81 2.43
CA PRO A 29 23.79 -4.14 1.02
C PRO A 29 22.35 -4.36 0.51
N GLY A 30 22.04 -3.84 -0.68
CA GLY A 30 20.70 -3.95 -1.26
C GLY A 30 19.63 -3.05 -0.62
N HIS A 31 20.04 -2.06 0.17
CA HIS A 31 19.15 -1.06 0.75
C HIS A 31 19.46 0.34 0.23
N PHE A 32 18.48 1.21 0.35
CA PHE A 32 18.61 2.65 0.13
C PHE A 32 17.92 3.40 1.25
N TRP A 33 18.25 4.67 1.42
CA TRP A 33 17.53 5.56 2.31
C TRP A 33 16.73 6.59 1.52
N CYS A 34 15.62 7.01 2.07
CA CYS A 34 14.85 8.15 1.58
C CYS A 34 14.28 8.92 2.77
N GLU A 35 13.74 10.10 2.49
CA GLU A 35 13.01 10.88 3.48
C GLU A 35 11.89 10.06 4.11
N TRP A 36 11.54 10.40 5.35
CA TRP A 36 10.31 9.95 5.96
C TRP A 36 9.15 10.78 5.41
N PHE A 37 8.27 10.14 4.67
CA PHE A 37 7.09 10.82 4.13
C PHE A 37 5.94 10.76 5.12
N GLU A 38 5.16 11.85 5.17
CA GLU A 38 3.95 11.96 5.98
C GLU A 38 2.74 12.27 5.08
N GLY A 39 1.57 11.86 5.52
CA GLY A 39 0.32 12.06 4.79
C GLY A 39 -0.52 10.80 4.69
N ARG A 40 -1.58 10.89 3.88
CA ARG A 40 -2.47 9.76 3.60
C ARG A 40 -1.68 8.68 2.85
N HIS A 41 -1.90 7.43 3.22
CA HIS A 41 -1.37 6.30 2.45
C HIS A 41 -2.42 5.90 1.42
N LEU A 42 -2.07 6.00 0.15
CA LEU A 42 -2.99 5.75 -0.96
C LEU A 42 -2.40 4.67 -1.86
N SER A 43 -3.22 3.70 -2.22
CA SER A 43 -2.95 2.72 -3.26
C SER A 43 -3.81 3.08 -4.46
N VAL A 44 -3.20 3.38 -5.59
CA VAL A 44 -3.88 3.91 -6.78
C VAL A 44 -3.69 2.98 -7.96
N ASP A 45 -4.81 2.52 -8.50
CA ASP A 45 -4.82 1.74 -9.73
C ASP A 45 -4.99 2.66 -10.93
N TYR A 46 -4.10 2.53 -11.91
CA TYR A 46 -4.18 3.19 -13.22
C TYR A 46 -4.46 2.16 -14.30
N GLU A 47 -5.52 2.37 -15.05
CA GLU A 47 -5.85 1.57 -16.23
C GLU A 47 -5.52 2.40 -17.47
N HIS A 48 -4.60 1.90 -18.31
CA HIS A 48 -4.08 2.63 -19.46
C HIS A 48 -3.59 4.06 -19.17
N GLY A 49 -3.07 4.26 -17.96
CA GLY A 49 -2.55 5.55 -17.50
C GLY A 49 -3.56 6.48 -16.84
N GLU A 50 -4.85 6.14 -16.87
CA GLU A 50 -5.91 6.90 -16.21
C GLU A 50 -6.25 6.31 -14.84
N THR A 51 -6.55 7.16 -13.87
CA THR A 51 -6.90 6.72 -12.51
C THR A 51 -8.22 5.93 -12.54
N LYS A 52 -8.17 4.69 -12.06
CA LYS A 52 -9.33 3.78 -11.99
C LYS A 52 -9.89 3.70 -10.57
N ASN A 53 -9.03 3.48 -9.61
CA ASN A 53 -9.39 3.37 -8.19
C ASN A 53 -8.38 4.14 -7.34
N ILE A 54 -8.86 4.74 -6.26
CA ILE A 54 -8.04 5.22 -5.16
C ILE A 54 -8.52 4.53 -3.89
N ILE A 55 -7.59 3.92 -3.19
CA ILE A 55 -7.83 3.17 -1.97
C ILE A 55 -6.96 3.79 -0.88
N GLU A 56 -7.56 4.13 0.26
CA GLU A 56 -6.86 4.70 1.40
C GLU A 56 -6.59 3.65 2.46
N GLY A 57 -5.34 3.58 2.91
CA GLY A 57 -4.91 2.73 4.01
C GLY A 57 -4.90 3.48 5.34
N PHE A 58 -5.53 2.89 6.34
CA PHE A 58 -5.57 3.39 7.72
C PHE A 58 -4.61 2.55 8.55
N LYS A 59 -3.49 3.16 8.89
CA LYS A 59 -2.39 2.45 9.53
C LYS A 59 -2.70 2.16 10.99
N LYS A 60 -2.37 0.95 11.42
CA LYS A 60 -2.44 0.58 12.83
C LYS A 60 -1.42 1.39 13.61
N LYS A 61 -1.86 1.94 14.75
CA LYS A 61 -1.00 2.70 15.65
C LYS A 61 0.22 1.87 16.06
N ASP A 62 1.37 2.52 16.14
CA ASP A 62 2.63 1.94 16.62
C ASP A 62 3.18 0.77 15.79
N THR A 63 2.70 0.59 14.54
CA THR A 63 3.27 -0.37 13.58
C THR A 63 3.67 0.30 12.28
N MET A 64 4.69 -0.25 11.60
CA MET A 64 5.06 0.17 10.25
C MET A 64 4.42 -0.69 9.16
N THR A 65 4.01 -1.90 9.51
CA THR A 65 3.68 -2.97 8.56
C THR A 65 2.26 -3.48 8.66
N GLN A 66 1.48 -3.04 9.65
CA GLN A 66 0.10 -3.46 9.83
C GLN A 66 -0.87 -2.31 9.61
N TRP A 67 -2.00 -2.64 9.03
CA TRP A 67 -3.09 -1.74 8.70
C TRP A 67 -4.32 -2.13 9.49
N ASP A 68 -5.08 -1.15 9.95
CA ASP A 68 -6.39 -1.40 10.56
C ASP A 68 -7.42 -1.72 9.48
N LYS A 69 -7.38 -0.94 8.39
CA LYS A 69 -8.22 -1.18 7.22
C LYS A 69 -7.71 -0.46 5.98
N TRP A 70 -8.24 -0.86 4.85
CA TRP A 70 -8.19 -0.17 3.57
C TRP A 70 -9.61 0.13 3.11
N ALA A 71 -9.86 1.28 2.49
CA ALA A 71 -11.16 1.65 1.98
C ALA A 71 -11.07 2.35 0.63
N LYS A 72 -12.00 2.04 -0.28
CA LYS A 72 -12.15 2.81 -1.52
C LYS A 72 -12.57 4.23 -1.22
N VAL A 73 -12.04 5.16 -1.98
CA VAL A 73 -12.44 6.57 -1.96
C VAL A 73 -13.48 6.77 -3.05
N ASP A 74 -14.73 7.06 -2.68
CA ASP A 74 -15.85 7.20 -3.63
C ASP A 74 -15.73 8.47 -4.49
N ASP A 75 -15.36 9.61 -3.89
CA ASP A 75 -15.07 10.86 -4.59
C ASP A 75 -13.60 11.21 -4.48
N PHE A 76 -12.85 10.88 -5.51
CA PHE A 76 -11.42 11.11 -5.54
C PHE A 76 -10.98 12.27 -6.44
N GLY A 77 -11.91 13.08 -6.99
CA GLY A 77 -11.55 14.14 -7.93
C GLY A 77 -10.51 15.14 -7.43
N ALA A 78 -10.51 15.44 -6.13
CA ALA A 78 -9.47 16.25 -5.51
C ALA A 78 -8.14 15.49 -5.37
N LEU A 79 -8.19 14.19 -5.04
CA LEU A 79 -7.00 13.35 -4.86
C LEU A 79 -6.33 13.02 -6.18
N GLU A 80 -7.10 12.81 -7.25
CA GLU A 80 -6.58 12.50 -8.58
C GLU A 80 -5.54 13.53 -9.05
N ARG A 81 -5.71 14.79 -8.66
CA ARG A 81 -4.74 15.85 -8.98
C ARG A 81 -3.41 15.67 -8.23
N ILE A 82 -3.45 15.01 -7.06
CA ILE A 82 -2.31 14.81 -6.18
C ILE A 82 -1.56 13.53 -6.57
N VAL A 83 -2.29 12.47 -6.92
CA VAL A 83 -1.77 11.12 -7.20
C VAL A 83 -1.81 10.77 -8.68
N ARG A 84 -1.41 11.69 -9.56
CA ARG A 84 -1.27 11.41 -10.99
C ARG A 84 -0.23 10.32 -11.24
N LEU A 85 -0.41 9.57 -12.33
CA LEU A 85 0.61 8.62 -12.76
C LEU A 85 1.99 9.31 -12.84
N PRO A 86 3.00 8.83 -12.08
CA PRO A 86 4.34 9.42 -12.12
C PRO A 86 4.91 9.42 -13.53
N LYS A 87 5.50 10.54 -13.96
CA LYS A 87 6.04 10.71 -15.33
C LYS A 87 7.00 9.60 -15.73
N VAL A 88 7.79 9.07 -14.80
CA VAL A 88 8.70 7.95 -15.04
C VAL A 88 7.96 6.67 -15.46
N LEU A 89 6.68 6.53 -15.15
CA LEU A 89 5.84 5.39 -15.51
C LEU A 89 5.05 5.59 -16.82
N GLU A 90 5.09 6.78 -17.43
CA GLU A 90 4.44 7.06 -18.72
C GLU A 90 4.76 6.05 -19.83
N PRO A 91 6.02 5.57 -19.98
CA PRO A 91 6.33 4.55 -20.97
C PRO A 91 5.60 3.22 -20.74
N PHE A 92 5.11 2.97 -19.52
CA PHE A 92 4.43 1.73 -19.14
C PHE A 92 2.89 1.83 -19.18
N LYS A 93 2.31 2.97 -19.53
CA LYS A 93 0.86 3.16 -19.62
C LYS A 93 0.14 2.21 -20.58
N HIS A 94 0.88 1.52 -21.46
CA HIS A 94 0.36 0.45 -22.30
C HIS A 94 0.01 -0.83 -21.51
N LYS A 95 0.50 -0.95 -20.29
CA LYS A 95 0.14 -2.07 -19.40
C LYS A 95 -1.35 -1.97 -19.04
N PRO A 96 -2.06 -3.09 -18.95
CA PRO A 96 -3.49 -3.09 -18.63
C PRO A 96 -3.79 -2.34 -17.33
N ILE A 97 -2.94 -2.55 -16.33
CA ILE A 97 -3.07 -1.91 -15.03
C ILE A 97 -1.69 -1.71 -14.38
N ILE A 98 -1.55 -0.57 -13.70
CA ILE A 98 -0.39 -0.24 -12.86
C ILE A 98 -0.96 0.19 -11.51
N ASN A 99 -0.48 -0.39 -10.43
CA ASN A 99 -0.75 0.08 -9.09
C ASN A 99 0.46 0.86 -8.56
N VAL A 100 0.21 2.01 -7.96
CA VAL A 100 1.25 2.82 -7.31
C VAL A 100 0.79 3.16 -5.91
N GLU A 101 1.65 2.90 -4.94
CA GLU A 101 1.43 3.33 -3.57
C GLU A 101 2.07 4.69 -3.30
N PHE A 102 1.34 5.54 -2.58
CA PHE A 102 1.75 6.88 -2.22
C PHE A 102 1.67 7.11 -0.71
N ILE A 103 2.55 7.96 -0.21
CA ILE A 103 2.36 8.67 1.06
C ILE A 103 2.25 10.16 0.74
N GLY A 104 1.08 10.75 0.99
CA GLY A 104 0.76 12.08 0.48
C GLY A 104 0.78 12.10 -1.06
N ASN A 105 1.72 12.84 -1.66
CA ASN A 105 1.93 12.89 -3.11
C ASN A 105 3.23 12.20 -3.57
N LYS A 106 3.88 11.45 -2.69
CA LYS A 106 5.16 10.80 -2.96
C LYS A 106 4.94 9.33 -3.28
N PRO A 107 5.27 8.85 -4.51
CA PRO A 107 5.21 7.43 -4.83
C PRO A 107 6.27 6.67 -4.03
N ILE A 108 5.87 5.54 -3.46
CA ILE A 108 6.74 4.72 -2.61
C ILE A 108 6.90 3.29 -3.13
N GLU A 109 5.93 2.79 -3.90
CA GLU A 109 5.97 1.44 -4.45
C GLU A 109 5.18 1.37 -5.76
N VAL A 110 5.58 0.49 -6.68
CA VAL A 110 4.95 0.29 -7.99
C VAL A 110 4.77 -1.19 -8.27
N HIS A 111 3.58 -1.57 -8.73
CA HIS A 111 3.26 -2.92 -9.16
C HIS A 111 2.62 -2.89 -10.56
N PHE A 112 2.99 -3.85 -11.43
CA PHE A 112 2.33 -4.05 -12.73
C PHE A 112 1.14 -5.02 -12.63
N ARG A 113 0.31 -4.80 -11.63
CA ARG A 113 -0.96 -5.47 -11.34
C ARG A 113 -1.85 -4.51 -10.56
N GLY A 114 -3.14 -4.77 -10.51
CA GLY A 114 -4.05 -4.04 -9.62
C GLY A 114 -3.83 -4.40 -8.15
N ASN A 115 -4.48 -3.64 -7.27
CA ASN A 115 -4.49 -3.94 -5.85
C ASN A 115 -5.26 -5.26 -5.61
N PRO A 116 -4.62 -6.31 -5.06
CA PRO A 116 -5.23 -7.62 -4.90
C PRO A 116 -6.34 -7.65 -3.86
N ASP A 117 -6.30 -6.74 -2.89
CA ASP A 117 -7.23 -6.69 -1.78
C ASP A 117 -8.62 -6.13 -2.21
N PHE A 118 -8.73 -5.58 -3.43
CA PHE A 118 -9.96 -5.00 -3.97
C PHE A 118 -10.48 -5.66 -5.25
N GLN A 119 -10.08 -6.89 -5.51
CA GLN A 119 -10.55 -7.68 -6.66
C GLN A 119 -11.99 -8.20 -6.51
N TYR A 120 -12.54 -8.22 -5.30
CA TYR A 120 -13.90 -8.71 -4.99
C TYR A 120 -14.99 -7.65 -5.07
N ASN A 121 -14.69 -6.49 -5.68
CA ASN A 121 -15.57 -5.32 -5.75
C ASN A 121 -16.02 -4.78 -4.38
N ASN A 122 -15.28 -5.07 -3.34
CA ASN A 122 -15.49 -4.60 -1.97
C ASN A 122 -15.18 -3.10 -1.85
N LYS A 123 -15.83 -2.45 -0.89
CA LYS A 123 -15.56 -1.05 -0.54
C LYS A 123 -14.52 -0.92 0.56
N GLU A 124 -14.51 -1.88 1.48
CA GLU A 124 -13.55 -1.94 2.57
C GLU A 124 -12.86 -3.30 2.62
N PHE A 125 -11.67 -3.31 3.16
CA PHE A 125 -10.85 -4.49 3.39
C PHE A 125 -10.16 -4.34 4.75
N ILE A 126 -10.52 -5.20 5.72
CA ILE A 126 -9.96 -5.21 7.06
C ILE A 126 -9.11 -6.47 7.20
N PRO A 127 -7.77 -6.37 7.20
CA PRO A 127 -6.92 -7.56 7.28
C PRO A 127 -7.08 -8.25 8.63
N VAL A 128 -7.17 -9.58 8.61
CA VAL A 128 -7.19 -10.44 9.80
C VAL A 128 -5.86 -11.15 9.92
N TRP A 129 -5.22 -10.98 11.06
CA TRP A 129 -3.88 -11.51 11.32
C TRP A 129 -3.96 -12.78 12.16
N GLN A 130 -2.93 -13.60 12.07
CA GLN A 130 -2.82 -14.84 12.83
C GLN A 130 -3.07 -14.61 14.33
N GLY A 131 -3.98 -15.41 14.90
CA GLY A 131 -4.39 -15.30 16.31
C GLY A 131 -5.51 -14.30 16.58
N GLN A 132 -6.03 -13.60 15.56
CA GLN A 132 -7.24 -12.79 15.70
C GLN A 132 -8.51 -13.62 15.44
N ASP A 133 -9.64 -13.11 15.92
CA ASP A 133 -10.97 -13.69 15.64
C ASP A 133 -11.30 -13.52 14.14
N THR A 134 -11.76 -14.60 13.53
CA THR A 134 -12.20 -14.64 12.12
C THR A 134 -13.71 -14.49 11.96
N THR A 135 -14.45 -14.24 13.05
CA THR A 135 -15.88 -13.99 12.99
C THR A 135 -16.14 -12.60 12.40
N PRO A 136 -16.81 -12.50 11.24
CA PRO A 136 -17.01 -11.20 10.61
C PRO A 136 -17.96 -10.33 11.43
N PRO A 137 -17.68 -9.01 11.50
CA PRO A 137 -18.64 -8.05 12.03
C PRO A 137 -19.92 -8.00 11.17
N GLU A 138 -20.99 -7.45 11.72
CA GLU A 138 -22.23 -7.25 10.97
C GLU A 138 -21.98 -6.43 9.70
N GLY A 139 -22.46 -6.93 8.56
CA GLY A 139 -22.29 -6.29 7.24
C GLY A 139 -20.98 -6.61 6.53
N TYR A 140 -20.15 -7.50 7.07
CA TYR A 140 -18.92 -7.97 6.44
C TYR A 140 -18.95 -9.47 6.17
N ASP A 141 -18.26 -9.87 5.12
CA ASP A 141 -17.94 -11.27 4.83
C ASP A 141 -16.48 -11.55 5.17
N TYR A 142 -16.18 -12.77 5.64
CA TYR A 142 -14.80 -13.21 5.81
C TYR A 142 -14.31 -13.93 4.57
N ILE A 143 -13.13 -13.56 4.10
CA ILE A 143 -12.42 -14.26 3.04
C ILE A 143 -11.05 -14.74 3.53
N GLU A 144 -10.66 -15.93 3.14
CA GLU A 144 -9.29 -16.41 3.34
C GLU A 144 -8.36 -15.77 2.31
N CYS A 145 -7.25 -15.21 2.76
CA CYS A 145 -6.22 -14.68 1.89
C CYS A 145 -4.85 -14.76 2.56
N GLU A 146 -4.02 -15.67 2.11
CA GLU A 146 -2.70 -15.98 2.68
C GLU A 146 -1.55 -15.18 2.08
N GLU A 147 -1.82 -14.17 1.29
CA GLU A 147 -0.80 -13.53 0.45
C GLU A 147 0.26 -12.72 1.21
N MET A 148 0.14 -12.56 2.52
CA MET A 148 1.08 -11.78 3.33
C MET A 148 1.42 -12.45 4.64
N HIS A 149 2.66 -12.30 5.08
CA HIS A 149 3.17 -12.86 6.33
C HIS A 149 2.26 -12.59 7.54
N GLY A 150 1.66 -13.67 8.05
CA GLY A 150 0.79 -13.64 9.22
C GLY A 150 -0.62 -13.12 8.96
N ARG A 151 -0.98 -12.71 7.75
CA ARG A 151 -2.36 -12.44 7.37
C ARG A 151 -3.03 -13.77 7.02
N VAL A 152 -4.15 -14.07 7.67
CA VAL A 152 -4.92 -15.31 7.47
C VAL A 152 -6.19 -15.09 6.68
N GLY A 153 -6.62 -13.83 6.53
CA GLY A 153 -7.82 -13.46 5.82
C GLY A 153 -8.12 -11.99 5.90
N ALA A 154 -9.33 -11.64 5.53
CA ALA A 154 -9.86 -10.29 5.69
C ALA A 154 -11.38 -10.29 5.85
N PHE A 155 -11.90 -9.23 6.47
CA PHE A 155 -13.31 -8.87 6.39
C PHE A 155 -13.48 -7.87 5.25
N ILE A 156 -14.46 -8.12 4.39
CA ILE A 156 -14.78 -7.28 3.22
C ILE A 156 -16.26 -6.89 3.23
N CYS A 157 -16.59 -5.67 2.74
CA CYS A 157 -17.97 -5.22 2.53
C CYS A 157 -18.13 -4.44 1.23
#